data_7c24f7c7798626469845adc7e321f603
#
_entry.id   7c24f7c7798626469845adc7e321f603
#
_cell.length_a   1.000
_cell.length_b   1.000
_cell.length_c   1.000
_cell.angle_alpha   90.00
_cell.angle_beta   90.00
_cell.angle_gamma   90.00
#
_symmetry.space_group_name_H-M   'P 1'
#
loop_
_entity.id
_entity.type
_entity.pdbx_description
1 polymer ?
#
loop_
_entity_poly.entity_id
_entity_poly.type
_entity_poly.pdbx_seq_one_letter_code
_entity_poly.pdbx_strand_id
1 'polypeptide(L)'
;MTIENSKDHRLQLEEDAQIQQVKVTTIKANPYQPRKTFDEERLNDLAKSIKLHGILQPIVLRKTITGYHIVVGERRYRAAKIAGLAEVPAIVKALSDEDMMELAIIENLQREDLNVIEEAESYRQLMDDLKLTQQEVAERLSKSRPYI
;
A
#
# COMPACT_ATOMS: atom_id res chain seq x y z
N MET A 1 14.15 14.72 -24.47
CA MET A 1 13.97 14.34 -23.08
C MET A 1 12.50 14.37 -22.67
N THR A 2 12.11 13.42 -21.94
CA THR A 2 10.73 13.33 -21.51
C THR A 2 10.52 14.17 -20.25
N ILE A 3 9.50 15.00 -20.30
CA ILE A 3 9.11 15.74 -19.12
C ILE A 3 8.17 14.86 -18.32
N GLU A 4 8.54 14.58 -17.11
CA GLU A 4 7.74 13.73 -16.28
C GLU A 4 6.96 14.57 -15.28
N ASN A 5 5.69 14.25 -15.13
CA ASN A 5 4.92 14.82 -14.07
C ASN A 5 5.23 14.07 -12.77
N SER A 6 4.75 14.56 -11.66
CA SER A 6 5.06 13.96 -10.37
C SER A 6 4.62 12.50 -10.24
N LYS A 7 3.59 12.10 -10.97
CA LYS A 7 3.11 10.73 -10.93
C LYS A 7 4.03 9.79 -11.69
N ASP A 8 4.46 10.21 -12.87
CA ASP A 8 5.40 9.43 -13.66
C ASP A 8 6.72 9.29 -12.94
N HIS A 9 7.14 10.36 -12.29
CA HIS A 9 8.34 10.35 -11.49
C HIS A 9 8.24 9.33 -10.35
N ARG A 10 7.08 9.26 -9.70
CA ARG A 10 6.87 8.32 -8.61
C ARG A 10 6.94 6.87 -9.11
N LEU A 11 6.36 6.59 -10.28
CA LEU A 11 6.44 5.27 -10.89
C LEU A 11 7.87 4.91 -11.26
N GLN A 12 8.62 5.85 -11.78
CA GLN A 12 10.03 5.63 -12.10
C GLN A 12 10.85 5.33 -10.86
N LEU A 13 10.63 6.04 -9.77
CA LEU A 13 11.31 5.76 -8.52
C LEU A 13 11.00 4.36 -8.03
N GLU A 14 9.78 3.90 -8.27
CA GLU A 14 9.38 2.57 -7.89
C GLU A 14 10.11 1.51 -8.72
N GLU A 15 10.23 1.74 -10.02
CA GLU A 15 10.96 0.82 -10.89
C GLU A 15 12.46 0.79 -10.59
N ASP A 16 13.02 1.94 -10.27
CA ASP A 16 14.44 2.07 -10.00
C ASP A 16 14.83 1.70 -8.57
N ALA A 17 13.87 1.64 -7.68
CA ALA A 17 14.13 1.34 -6.28
C ALA A 17 14.63 -0.09 -6.12
N GLN A 18 15.70 -0.24 -5.37
CA GLN A 18 16.27 -1.55 -5.09
C GLN A 18 15.48 -2.25 -4.01
N ILE A 19 15.34 -3.56 -4.18
CA ILE A 19 14.72 -4.41 -3.17
C ILE A 19 15.75 -4.68 -2.08
N GLN A 20 15.35 -4.46 -0.84
CA GLN A 20 16.22 -4.73 0.30
C GLN A 20 15.49 -5.62 1.30
N GLN A 21 16.25 -6.33 2.11
CA GLN A 21 15.69 -7.16 3.16
C GLN A 21 15.48 -6.30 4.39
N VAL A 22 14.25 -6.32 4.91
CA VAL A 22 13.88 -5.51 6.06
C VAL A 22 13.36 -6.43 7.17
N LYS A 23 13.83 -6.20 8.38
CA LYS A 23 13.41 -7.02 9.53
C LYS A 23 11.94 -6.83 9.82
N VAL A 24 11.23 -7.94 9.93
CA VAL A 24 9.79 -7.95 10.20
C VAL A 24 9.44 -7.17 11.47
N THR A 25 10.30 -7.24 12.47
CA THR A 25 10.06 -6.57 13.74
C THR A 25 10.07 -5.05 13.67
N THR A 26 10.62 -4.48 12.59
CA THR A 26 10.68 -3.03 12.41
C THR A 26 9.51 -2.48 11.60
N ILE A 27 8.64 -3.36 11.14
CA ILE A 27 7.53 -2.99 10.26
C ILE A 27 6.23 -2.91 11.05
N LYS A 28 5.45 -1.86 10.79
CA LYS A 28 4.13 -1.66 11.41
C LYS A 28 3.09 -1.44 10.33
N ALA A 29 1.83 -1.76 10.67
CA ALA A 29 0.72 -1.53 9.75
C ALA A 29 0.56 -0.05 9.45
N ASN A 30 -0.01 0.24 8.28
CA ASN A 30 -0.32 1.60 7.87
C ASN A 30 -1.36 2.20 8.83
N PRO A 31 -1.03 3.30 9.54
CA PRO A 31 -1.97 3.89 10.50
C PRO A 31 -3.23 4.47 9.85
N TYR A 32 -3.20 4.72 8.55
CA TYR A 32 -4.35 5.25 7.82
C TYR A 32 -5.20 4.17 7.18
N GLN A 33 -4.78 2.90 7.28
CA GLN A 33 -5.50 1.78 6.70
C GLN A 33 -6.65 1.37 7.62
N PRO A 34 -7.92 1.49 7.19
CA PRO A 34 -9.07 1.16 8.03
C PRO A 34 -9.30 -0.33 8.18
N ARG A 35 -8.88 -1.13 7.20
CA ARG A 35 -9.13 -2.56 7.22
C ARG A 35 -8.16 -3.26 8.16
N LYS A 36 -8.70 -3.90 9.19
CA LYS A 36 -7.92 -4.61 10.18
C LYS A 36 -8.23 -6.10 10.27
N THR A 37 -9.25 -6.54 9.54
CA THR A 37 -9.70 -7.93 9.58
C THR A 37 -9.29 -8.63 8.29
N PHE A 38 -8.72 -9.81 8.43
CA PHE A 38 -8.27 -10.63 7.30
C PHE A 38 -8.77 -12.06 7.51
N ASP A 39 -9.03 -12.75 6.40
CA ASP A 39 -9.41 -14.15 6.42
C ASP A 39 -8.21 -15.00 6.85
N GLU A 40 -8.31 -15.62 8.01
CA GLU A 40 -7.22 -16.43 8.57
C GLU A 40 -6.86 -17.60 7.68
N GLU A 41 -7.85 -18.24 7.08
CA GLU A 41 -7.60 -19.40 6.22
C GLU A 41 -6.76 -18.99 5.00
N ARG A 42 -7.13 -17.88 4.38
CA ARG A 42 -6.36 -17.37 3.23
C ARG A 42 -4.97 -16.91 3.64
N LEU A 43 -4.84 -16.33 4.82
CA LEU A 43 -3.53 -15.94 5.34
C LEU A 43 -2.66 -17.16 5.60
N ASN A 44 -3.23 -18.23 6.15
CA ASN A 44 -2.48 -19.45 6.40
C ASN A 44 -2.04 -20.11 5.11
N ASP A 45 -2.90 -20.09 4.09
CA ASP A 45 -2.54 -20.63 2.77
C ASP A 45 -1.40 -19.82 2.15
N LEU A 46 -1.49 -18.50 2.26
CA LEU A 46 -0.44 -17.63 1.75
C LEU A 46 0.87 -17.85 2.53
N ALA A 47 0.77 -18.05 3.84
CA ALA A 47 1.94 -18.32 4.67
C ALA A 47 2.64 -19.60 4.26
N LYS A 48 1.88 -20.63 3.92
CA LYS A 48 2.45 -21.89 3.42
C LYS A 48 3.21 -21.68 2.12
N SER A 49 2.62 -20.92 1.21
CA SER A 49 3.25 -20.57 -0.05
C SER A 49 4.54 -19.79 0.16
N ILE A 50 4.51 -18.82 1.05
CA ILE A 50 5.67 -18.00 1.39
C ILE A 50 6.78 -18.85 2.01
N LYS A 51 6.41 -19.78 2.86
CA LYS A 51 7.39 -20.67 3.49
C LYS A 51 8.11 -21.54 2.47
N LEU A 52 7.40 -21.95 1.41
CA LEU A 52 7.98 -22.78 0.37
C LEU A 52 8.76 -21.98 -0.68
N HIS A 53 8.23 -20.84 -1.09
CA HIS A 53 8.73 -20.11 -2.24
C HIS A 53 9.29 -18.74 -1.93
N GLY A 54 9.14 -18.27 -0.69
CA GLY A 54 9.48 -16.92 -0.32
C GLY A 54 8.43 -15.92 -0.83
N ILE A 55 8.70 -14.65 -0.60
CA ILE A 55 7.83 -13.58 -1.07
C ILE A 55 8.27 -13.20 -2.48
N LEU A 56 7.40 -13.42 -3.46
CA LEU A 56 7.70 -13.17 -4.87
C LEU A 56 7.59 -11.69 -5.25
N GLN A 57 6.70 -10.96 -4.59
CA GLN A 57 6.53 -9.53 -4.82
C GLN A 57 6.95 -8.78 -3.56
N PRO A 58 7.86 -7.81 -3.68
CA PRO A 58 8.30 -7.08 -2.49
C PRO A 58 7.17 -6.24 -1.89
N ILE A 59 7.25 -6.05 -0.59
CA ILE A 59 6.35 -5.18 0.15
C ILE A 59 6.85 -3.76 -0.04
N VAL A 60 5.94 -2.80 -0.16
CA VAL A 60 6.32 -1.39 -0.25
C VAL A 60 6.20 -0.76 1.12
N LEU A 61 7.26 -0.14 1.58
CA LEU A 61 7.35 0.46 2.91
C LEU A 61 7.69 1.94 2.84
N ARG A 62 7.28 2.67 3.85
CA ARG A 62 7.69 4.04 4.08
C ARG A 62 8.54 4.07 5.35
N LYS A 63 9.70 4.70 5.27
CA LYS A 63 10.56 4.81 6.46
C LYS A 63 10.01 5.84 7.43
N THR A 64 10.04 5.50 8.72
CA THR A 64 9.63 6.37 9.81
C THR A 64 10.78 6.54 10.79
N ILE A 65 10.61 7.37 11.79
CA ILE A 65 11.63 7.59 12.80
C ILE A 65 11.96 6.30 13.54
N THR A 66 10.96 5.47 13.81
CA THR A 66 11.13 4.28 14.63
C THR A 66 11.14 2.97 13.83
N GLY A 67 11.04 3.04 12.51
CA GLY A 67 11.02 1.85 11.68
C GLY A 67 10.36 2.09 10.34
N TYR A 68 9.39 1.26 10.01
CA TYR A 68 8.71 1.33 8.70
C TYR A 68 7.21 1.17 8.87
N HIS A 69 6.45 1.86 8.01
CA HIS A 69 5.02 1.61 7.85
C HIS A 69 4.77 0.96 6.50
N ILE A 70 3.81 0.03 6.46
CA ILE A 70 3.45 -0.65 5.22
C ILE A 70 2.64 0.29 4.35
N VAL A 71 3.05 0.43 3.09
CA VAL A 71 2.29 1.15 2.07
C VAL A 71 1.44 0.15 1.30
N VAL A 72 2.07 -0.91 0.79
CA VAL A 72 1.40 -1.99 0.06
C VAL A 72 1.94 -3.33 0.54
N GLY A 73 1.05 -4.28 0.76
CA GLY A 73 1.46 -5.64 1.09
C GLY A 73 1.16 -6.10 2.51
N GLU A 74 0.11 -5.55 3.13
CA GLU A 74 -0.28 -5.93 4.50
C GLU A 74 -0.48 -7.44 4.64
N ARG A 75 -1.15 -8.07 3.67
CA ARG A 75 -1.40 -9.51 3.72
C ARG A 75 -0.11 -10.32 3.62
N ARG A 76 0.78 -9.90 2.74
CA ARG A 76 2.09 -10.56 2.59
C ARG A 76 2.91 -10.44 3.86
N TYR A 77 2.87 -9.28 4.48
CA TYR A 77 3.54 -9.06 5.75
C TYR A 77 3.00 -9.98 6.85
N ARG A 78 1.67 -10.03 6.99
CA ARG A 78 1.06 -10.88 8.01
C ARG A 78 1.34 -12.35 7.77
N ALA A 79 1.27 -12.78 6.51
CA ALA A 79 1.57 -14.16 6.14
C ALA A 79 3.05 -14.49 6.38
N ALA A 80 3.94 -13.55 6.15
CA ALA A 80 5.36 -13.74 6.42
C ALA A 80 5.62 -13.94 7.92
N LYS A 81 4.91 -13.21 8.75
CA LYS A 81 5.00 -13.39 10.20
C LYS A 81 4.53 -14.78 10.62
N ILE A 82 3.41 -15.23 10.05
CA ILE A 82 2.89 -16.57 10.32
C ILE A 82 3.90 -17.62 9.86
N ALA A 83 4.55 -17.40 8.71
CA ALA A 83 5.55 -18.33 8.19
C ALA A 83 6.86 -18.31 8.98
N GLY A 84 7.01 -17.37 9.89
CA GLY A 84 8.20 -17.29 10.75
C GLY A 84 9.41 -16.65 10.10
N LEU A 85 9.21 -15.81 9.08
CA LEU A 85 10.32 -15.12 8.44
C LEU A 85 10.86 -14.00 9.33
N ALA A 86 12.18 -13.89 9.39
CA ALA A 86 12.84 -12.82 10.14
C ALA A 86 12.89 -11.52 9.32
N GLU A 87 13.01 -11.65 8.02
CA GLU A 87 13.12 -10.51 7.09
C GLU A 87 12.24 -10.74 5.88
N VAL A 88 11.84 -9.63 5.24
CA VAL A 88 11.03 -9.68 4.03
C VAL A 88 11.64 -8.76 2.98
N PRO A 89 11.51 -9.11 1.69
CA PRO A 89 11.96 -8.23 0.62
C PRO A 89 11.03 -7.03 0.53
N ALA A 90 11.60 -5.84 0.47
CA ALA A 90 10.82 -4.61 0.50
C ALA A 90 11.47 -3.52 -0.34
N ILE A 91 10.63 -2.63 -0.84
CA ILE A 91 11.04 -1.40 -1.50
C ILE A 91 10.66 -0.27 -0.55
N VAL A 92 11.63 0.55 -0.18
CA VAL A 92 11.40 1.67 0.73
C VAL A 92 11.25 2.95 -0.09
N LYS A 93 10.13 3.64 0.11
CA LYS A 93 9.83 4.88 -0.61
C LYS A 93 9.70 6.05 0.35
N ALA A 94 10.06 7.23 -0.13
CA ALA A 94 9.91 8.47 0.63
C ALA A 94 8.53 9.06 0.34
N LEU A 95 7.58 8.80 1.23
CA LEU A 95 6.20 9.27 1.10
C LEU A 95 5.84 10.16 2.28
N SER A 96 5.04 11.19 2.02
CA SER A 96 4.54 12.07 3.07
C SER A 96 3.33 11.43 3.77
N ASP A 97 2.93 12.03 4.90
CA ASP A 97 1.70 11.58 5.58
C ASP A 97 0.49 11.72 4.68
N GLU A 98 0.45 12.79 3.87
CA GLU A 98 -0.64 13.01 2.93
C GLU A 98 -0.67 11.91 1.86
N ASP A 99 0.50 11.53 1.37
CA ASP A 99 0.59 10.42 0.40
C ASP A 99 0.06 9.13 1.00
N MET A 100 0.42 8.84 2.24
CA MET A 100 -0.04 7.64 2.94
C MET A 100 -1.56 7.63 3.09
N MET A 101 -2.13 8.76 3.48
CA MET A 101 -3.57 8.91 3.65
C MET A 101 -4.29 8.73 2.31
N GLU A 102 -3.78 9.38 1.27
CA GLU A 102 -4.38 9.27 -0.06
C GLU A 102 -4.39 7.83 -0.55
N LEU A 103 -3.27 7.14 -0.43
CA LEU A 103 -3.17 5.74 -0.87
C LEU A 103 -4.13 4.84 -0.11
N ALA A 104 -4.27 5.05 1.18
CA ALA A 104 -5.19 4.26 2.00
C ALA A 104 -6.64 4.49 1.59
N ILE A 105 -7.02 5.74 1.31
CA ILE A 105 -8.38 6.08 0.89
C ILE A 105 -8.67 5.46 -0.48
N ILE A 106 -7.74 5.58 -1.41
CA ILE A 106 -7.92 5.04 -2.76
C ILE A 106 -8.02 3.52 -2.72
N GLU A 107 -7.20 2.86 -1.92
CA GLU A 107 -7.29 1.41 -1.76
C GLU A 107 -8.67 0.99 -1.26
N ASN A 108 -9.20 1.73 -0.27
CA ASN A 108 -10.52 1.45 0.27
C ASN A 108 -11.61 1.64 -0.79
N LEU A 109 -11.47 2.62 -1.67
CA LEU A 109 -12.42 2.87 -2.75
C LEU A 109 -12.47 1.75 -3.80
N GLN A 110 -11.42 0.96 -3.88
CA GLN A 110 -11.33 -0.13 -4.85
C GLN A 110 -11.89 -1.45 -4.33
N ARG A 111 -12.43 -1.44 -3.11
CA ARG A 111 -13.04 -2.66 -2.54
C ARG A 111 -14.36 -2.97 -3.22
N GLU A 112 -14.59 -4.23 -3.50
CA GLU A 112 -15.81 -4.67 -4.18
C GLU A 112 -17.06 -4.54 -3.32
N ASP A 113 -16.92 -4.63 -2.00
CA ASP A 113 -18.03 -4.59 -1.07
C ASP A 113 -18.34 -3.17 -0.57
N LEU A 114 -17.78 -2.17 -1.20
CA LEU A 114 -17.97 -0.78 -0.79
C LEU A 114 -19.39 -0.31 -1.11
N ASN A 115 -20.10 0.18 -0.09
CA ASN A 115 -21.43 0.72 -0.33
C ASN A 115 -21.38 2.22 -0.69
N VAL A 116 -22.53 2.76 -1.10
CA VAL A 116 -22.62 4.14 -1.60
C VAL A 116 -22.19 5.16 -0.54
N ILE A 117 -22.56 4.91 0.71
CA ILE A 117 -22.21 5.84 1.81
C ILE A 117 -20.72 5.83 2.07
N GLU A 118 -20.11 4.67 2.10
CA GLU A 118 -18.66 4.54 2.28
C GLU A 118 -17.89 5.19 1.12
N GLU A 119 -18.40 5.01 -0.09
CA GLU A 119 -17.80 5.63 -1.27
C GLU A 119 -17.86 7.16 -1.18
N ALA A 120 -19.02 7.70 -0.82
CA ALA A 120 -19.20 9.14 -0.68
C ALA A 120 -18.26 9.70 0.40
N GLU A 121 -18.13 9.00 1.51
CA GLU A 121 -17.25 9.40 2.62
C GLU A 121 -15.79 9.45 2.17
N SER A 122 -15.37 8.47 1.39
CA SER A 122 -14.00 8.42 0.87
C SER A 122 -13.72 9.57 -0.09
N TYR A 123 -14.68 9.88 -0.98
CA TYR A 123 -14.52 11.03 -1.87
C TYR A 123 -14.44 12.33 -1.07
N ARG A 124 -15.27 12.46 -0.04
CA ARG A 124 -15.24 13.63 0.82
C ARG A 124 -13.87 13.79 1.49
N GLN A 125 -13.31 12.71 1.98
CA GLN A 125 -11.99 12.75 2.59
C GLN A 125 -10.92 13.21 1.61
N LEU A 126 -10.97 12.70 0.38
CA LEU A 126 -9.99 13.12 -0.63
C LEU A 126 -10.12 14.61 -0.96
N MET A 127 -11.34 15.10 -1.04
CA MET A 127 -11.56 16.50 -1.36
C MET A 127 -11.29 17.43 -0.19
N ASP A 128 -11.80 17.10 0.99
CA ASP A 128 -11.74 18.00 2.14
C ASP A 128 -10.43 17.88 2.91
N ASP A 129 -10.02 16.67 3.24
CA ASP A 129 -8.84 16.46 4.08
C ASP A 129 -7.54 16.63 3.30
N LEU A 130 -7.53 16.22 2.04
CA LEU A 130 -6.37 16.34 1.17
C LEU A 130 -6.47 17.53 0.22
N LYS A 131 -7.56 18.29 0.29
CA LYS A 131 -7.77 19.50 -0.49
C LYS A 131 -7.65 19.28 -2.00
N LEU A 132 -8.22 18.18 -2.46
CA LEU A 132 -8.23 17.85 -3.87
C LEU A 132 -9.53 18.32 -4.51
N THR A 133 -9.45 18.74 -5.77
CA THR A 133 -10.64 19.06 -6.56
C THR A 133 -11.26 17.77 -7.07
N GLN A 134 -12.53 17.85 -7.55
CA GLN A 134 -13.17 16.70 -8.17
C GLN A 134 -12.37 16.15 -9.34
N GLN A 135 -11.80 17.03 -10.12
CA GLN A 135 -10.98 16.62 -11.26
C GLN A 135 -9.74 15.88 -10.81
N GLU A 136 -9.06 16.39 -9.78
CA GLU A 136 -7.89 15.73 -9.24
C GLU A 136 -8.20 14.36 -8.68
N VAL A 137 -9.33 14.24 -7.98
CA VAL A 137 -9.78 12.95 -7.46
C VAL A 137 -10.00 11.95 -8.61
N ALA A 138 -10.70 12.39 -9.65
CA ALA A 138 -10.95 11.53 -10.80
C ALA A 138 -9.66 11.07 -11.47
N GLU A 139 -8.70 11.95 -11.62
CA GLU A 139 -7.41 11.60 -12.20
C GLU A 139 -6.66 10.57 -11.38
N ARG A 140 -6.65 10.74 -10.07
CA ARG A 140 -5.95 9.82 -9.18
C ARG A 140 -6.59 8.45 -9.14
N LEU A 141 -7.90 8.39 -9.15
CA LEU A 141 -8.63 7.13 -9.20
C LEU A 141 -8.40 6.42 -10.52
N SER A 142 -8.42 7.16 -11.62
CA SER A 142 -8.19 6.60 -12.94
C SER A 142 -6.81 5.95 -13.05
N LYS A 143 -5.79 6.59 -12.49
CA LYS A 143 -4.41 6.09 -12.58
C LYS A 143 -4.13 4.94 -11.64
N SER A 144 -4.86 4.84 -10.54
CA SER A 144 -4.63 3.77 -9.57
C SER A 144 -5.38 2.49 -9.88
N ARG A 145 -6.38 2.55 -10.78
CA ARG A 145 -7.13 1.36 -11.17
C ARG A 145 -6.33 0.53 -12.17
N PRO A 146 -6.27 -0.79 -11.96
CA PRO A 146 -5.63 -1.63 -12.96
C PRO A 146 -6.47 -1.66 -14.24
N TYR A 147 -5.82 -1.71 -15.38
CA TYR A 147 -6.51 -1.88 -16.65
C TYR A 147 -6.78 -3.35 -16.88
N ILE A 148 -7.94 -3.59 -17.39
CA ILE A 148 -8.36 -4.95 -17.72
C ILE A 148 -8.33 -5.12 -19.22
#